data_90e0e23a822ecb1c1905b982903f3389
#
_entry.id   90e0e23a822ecb1c1905b982903f3389
#
_cell.length_a   1.000
_cell.length_b   1.000
_cell.length_c   1.000
_cell.angle_alpha   90.00
_cell.angle_beta   90.00
_cell.angle_gamma   90.00
#
_symmetry.space_group_name_H-M   'P 1'
#
loop_
_entity.id
_entity.type
_entity.pdbx_description
1 polymer ?
#
loop_
_entity_poly.entity_id
_entity_poly.type
_entity_poly.pdbx_seq_one_letter_code
_entity_poly.pdbx_strand_id
1 'polypeptide(L)'
;MNHFSQLPEFEKEFFKLSQKYRSLPEDLERFKQLAEAKPIGLGKNFTIIHDSPKAKIIKTRLACKSLKNRSIRLIYAYHHKTFEFRYLEIYFKGDQANEDRARIRDYLKNHV
;
A
#
# COMPACT_ATOMS: atom_id res chain seq x y z
N MET A 1 13.55 -13.25 4.92
CA MET A 1 13.84 -12.04 4.12
C MET A 1 12.58 -11.56 3.44
N ASN A 2 12.29 -10.27 3.54
CA ASN A 2 11.08 -9.69 2.94
C ASN A 2 11.36 -9.24 1.51
N HIS A 3 10.39 -9.48 0.63
CA HIS A 3 10.47 -9.08 -0.77
C HIS A 3 9.35 -8.09 -1.07
N PHE A 4 9.70 -6.97 -1.69
CA PHE A 4 8.74 -5.95 -2.10
C PHE A 4 8.65 -5.89 -3.60
N SER A 5 7.43 -5.86 -4.11
CA SER A 5 7.14 -5.68 -5.53
C SER A 5 5.89 -4.82 -5.66
N GLN A 6 5.48 -4.54 -6.90
CA GLN A 6 4.36 -3.65 -7.14
C GLN A 6 3.67 -3.97 -8.44
N LEU A 7 2.37 -3.67 -8.52
CA LEU A 7 1.64 -3.80 -9.76
C LEU A 7 2.00 -2.66 -10.71
N PRO A 8 1.90 -2.88 -12.03
CA PRO A 8 2.12 -1.80 -13.01
C PRO A 8 1.22 -0.59 -12.77
N GLU A 9 -0.03 -0.82 -12.38
CA GLU A 9 -0.97 0.26 -12.08
C GLU A 9 -0.49 1.10 -10.90
N PHE A 10 0.08 0.44 -9.87
CA PHE A 10 0.66 1.15 -8.75
C PHE A 10 1.83 2.03 -9.20
N GLU A 11 2.70 1.51 -10.05
CA GLU A 11 3.85 2.28 -10.54
C GLU A 11 3.42 3.60 -11.18
N LYS A 12 2.37 3.54 -12.01
CA LYS A 12 1.84 4.74 -12.67
C LYS A 12 1.27 5.73 -11.67
N GLU A 13 0.51 5.25 -10.72
CA GLU A 13 -0.08 6.09 -9.67
C GLU A 13 1.00 6.73 -8.81
N PHE A 14 1.99 5.96 -8.41
CA PHE A 14 3.08 6.42 -7.59
C PHE A 14 3.91 7.47 -8.32
N PHE A 15 4.22 7.25 -9.59
CA PHE A 15 4.96 8.21 -10.39
C PHE A 15 4.22 9.55 -10.47
N LYS A 16 2.93 9.50 -10.79
CA LYS A 16 2.09 10.71 -10.90
C LYS A 16 2.05 11.49 -9.59
N LEU A 17 1.79 10.80 -8.49
CA LEU A 17 1.72 11.44 -7.18
C LEU A 17 3.08 12.00 -6.74
N SER A 18 4.16 11.32 -7.09
CA SER A 18 5.51 11.77 -6.74
C SER A 18 5.91 13.06 -7.47
N GLN A 19 5.35 13.30 -8.66
CA GLN A 19 5.55 14.56 -9.37
C GLN A 19 4.95 15.73 -8.59
N LYS A 20 3.83 15.48 -7.94
CA LYS A 20 3.10 16.49 -7.19
C LYS A 20 3.56 16.60 -5.74
N TYR A 21 3.83 15.48 -5.12
CA TYR A 21 4.25 15.40 -3.71
C TYR A 21 5.66 14.84 -3.65
N ARG A 22 6.64 15.72 -3.63
CA ARG A 22 8.03 15.34 -3.83
C ARG A 22 8.65 14.48 -2.74
N SER A 23 8.09 14.51 -1.54
CA SER A 23 8.56 13.66 -0.45
C SER A 23 8.10 12.20 -0.57
N LEU A 24 7.16 11.91 -1.49
CA LEU A 24 6.50 10.61 -1.54
C LEU A 24 7.47 9.42 -1.70
N PRO A 25 8.52 9.48 -2.54
CA PRO A 25 9.47 8.37 -2.62
C PRO A 25 10.15 8.06 -1.27
N GLU A 26 10.55 9.09 -0.52
CA GLU A 26 11.12 8.91 0.81
C GLU A 26 10.09 8.41 1.81
N ASP A 27 8.85 8.91 1.70
CA ASP A 27 7.77 8.48 2.58
C ASP A 27 7.47 7.01 2.40
N LEU A 28 7.48 6.51 1.16
CA LEU A 28 7.28 5.10 0.88
C LEU A 28 8.44 4.26 1.39
N GLU A 29 9.66 4.75 1.28
CA GLU A 29 10.83 4.04 1.80
C GLU A 29 10.76 3.89 3.32
N ARG A 30 10.33 4.92 4.03
CA ARG A 30 10.10 4.84 5.47
C ARG A 30 9.00 3.86 5.82
N PHE A 31 7.94 3.84 5.02
CA PHE A 31 6.87 2.86 5.20
C PHE A 31 7.40 1.44 5.04
N LYS A 32 8.25 1.22 4.04
CA LYS A 32 8.85 -0.09 3.79
C LYS A 32 9.59 -0.60 5.03
N GLN A 33 10.36 0.25 5.68
CA GLN A 33 11.07 -0.12 6.91
C GLN A 33 10.09 -0.48 8.04
N LEU A 34 9.00 0.28 8.16
CA LEU A 34 7.98 -0.03 9.15
C LEU A 34 7.30 -1.37 8.86
N ALA A 35 6.98 -1.63 7.60
CA ALA A 35 6.33 -2.87 7.18
C ALA A 35 7.22 -4.08 7.40
N GLU A 36 8.52 -3.96 7.21
CA GLU A 36 9.44 -5.04 7.49
C GLU A 36 9.42 -5.42 8.98
N ALA A 37 9.29 -4.45 9.86
CA ALA A 37 9.21 -4.70 11.29
C ALA A 37 7.81 -5.17 11.73
N LYS A 38 6.76 -4.65 11.10
CA LYS A 38 5.37 -4.97 11.44
C LYS A 38 4.54 -5.10 10.17
N PRO A 39 4.56 -6.28 9.53
CA PRO A 39 3.96 -6.47 8.20
C PRO A 39 2.47 -6.12 8.12
N ILE A 40 1.72 -6.35 9.18
CA ILE A 40 0.28 -6.08 9.21
C ILE A 40 -0.01 -4.69 9.75
N GLY A 41 1.01 -4.05 10.33
CA GLY A 41 0.88 -2.76 10.98
C GLY A 41 0.18 -2.86 12.32
N LEU A 42 0.11 -1.73 13.01
CA LEU A 42 -0.59 -1.63 14.28
C LEU A 42 -1.30 -0.29 14.36
N GLY A 43 -2.44 -0.29 15.03
CA GLY A 43 -3.16 0.93 15.34
C GLY A 43 -4.15 1.34 14.27
N LYS A 44 -4.71 2.53 14.46
CA LYS A 44 -5.85 3.01 13.68
C LYS A 44 -5.53 3.42 12.25
N ASN A 45 -4.26 3.52 11.90
CA ASN A 45 -3.86 3.90 10.55
C ASN A 45 -3.86 2.72 9.58
N PHE A 46 -4.02 1.49 10.10
CA PHE A 46 -4.00 0.27 9.31
C PHE A 46 -5.35 -0.43 9.40
N THR A 47 -5.87 -0.89 8.27
CA THR A 47 -7.12 -1.63 8.22
C THR A 47 -6.92 -2.87 7.34
N ILE A 48 -7.23 -4.04 7.89
CA ILE A 48 -7.22 -5.26 7.10
C ILE A 48 -8.55 -5.32 6.35
N ILE A 49 -8.50 -5.22 5.03
CA ILE A 49 -9.72 -5.22 4.19
C ILE A 49 -9.99 -6.58 3.55
N HIS A 50 -9.04 -7.50 3.63
CA HIS A 50 -9.23 -8.89 3.23
C HIS A 50 -8.23 -9.75 4.00
N ASP A 51 -8.72 -10.87 4.53
CA ASP A 51 -7.88 -11.78 5.31
C ASP A 51 -8.15 -13.21 4.84
N SER A 52 -7.11 -13.88 4.41
CA SER A 52 -7.19 -15.28 4.01
C SER A 52 -5.95 -16.02 4.52
N PRO A 53 -5.96 -17.38 4.49
CA PRO A 53 -4.79 -18.15 4.93
C PRO A 53 -3.51 -17.87 4.15
N LYS A 54 -3.61 -17.33 2.93
CA LYS A 54 -2.45 -17.10 2.07
C LYS A 54 -1.99 -15.65 2.07
N ALA A 55 -2.90 -14.70 2.22
CA ALA A 55 -2.54 -13.29 2.11
C ALA A 55 -3.53 -12.39 2.85
N LYS A 56 -3.03 -11.23 3.25
CA LYS A 56 -3.86 -10.17 3.82
C LYS A 56 -3.74 -8.96 2.93
N ILE A 57 -4.88 -8.30 2.65
CA ILE A 57 -4.89 -7.02 1.94
C ILE A 57 -5.09 -5.93 2.98
N ILE A 58 -4.20 -4.98 2.99
CA ILE A 58 -4.16 -3.97 4.03
C ILE A 58 -4.23 -2.58 3.42
N LYS A 59 -5.07 -1.74 3.99
CA LYS A 59 -5.19 -0.33 3.66
C LYS A 59 -4.54 0.46 4.77
N THR A 60 -3.63 1.37 4.43
CA THR A 60 -2.97 2.21 5.41
C THR A 60 -2.98 3.67 5.00
N ARG A 61 -2.97 4.54 6.01
CA ARG A 61 -2.73 5.95 5.82
C ARG A 61 -1.22 6.16 5.78
N LEU A 62 -0.73 6.69 4.68
CA LEU A 62 0.71 6.94 4.52
C LEU A 62 1.03 8.39 4.90
N ALA A 63 1.94 8.57 5.84
CA ALA A 63 2.41 9.89 6.20
C ALA A 63 3.19 10.47 5.03
N CYS A 64 2.80 11.66 4.57
CA CYS A 64 3.43 12.34 3.45
C CYS A 64 3.90 13.71 3.90
N LYS A 65 5.21 13.92 3.95
CA LYS A 65 5.80 15.17 4.41
C LYS A 65 5.38 16.38 3.57
N SER A 66 5.30 16.19 2.25
CA SER A 66 4.89 17.26 1.34
C SER A 66 3.47 17.77 1.62
N LEU A 67 2.61 16.90 2.16
CA LEU A 67 1.23 17.24 2.51
C LEU A 67 1.07 17.60 3.97
N LYS A 68 2.07 17.33 4.80
CA LYS A 68 2.03 17.54 6.26
C LYS A 68 0.86 16.82 6.92
N ASN A 69 0.38 15.73 6.31
CA ASN A 69 -0.75 14.97 6.83
C ASN A 69 -0.71 13.54 6.31
N ARG A 70 -1.78 12.78 6.58
CA ARG A 70 -1.93 11.39 6.17
C ARG A 70 -3.08 11.22 5.18
N SER A 71 -3.13 12.08 4.15
CA SER A 71 -4.17 12.03 3.11
C SER A 71 -3.86 11.01 2.01
N ILE A 72 -2.66 10.48 1.96
CA ILE A 72 -2.31 9.42 1.01
C ILE A 72 -2.75 8.08 1.58
N ARG A 73 -3.37 7.27 0.73
CA ARG A 73 -3.77 5.89 1.06
C ARG A 73 -2.95 4.93 0.25
N LEU A 74 -2.46 3.89 0.91
CA LEU A 74 -1.68 2.82 0.31
C LEU A 74 -2.40 1.50 0.54
N ILE A 75 -2.56 0.73 -0.52
CA ILE A 75 -3.11 -0.62 -0.44
C ILE A 75 -1.99 -1.58 -0.77
N TYR A 76 -1.75 -2.54 0.10
CA TYR A 76 -0.73 -3.56 -0.17
C TYR A 76 -1.21 -4.94 0.25
N ALA A 77 -0.65 -5.95 -0.39
CA ALA A 77 -0.85 -7.34 -0.02
C ALA A 77 0.37 -7.83 0.74
N TYR A 78 0.13 -8.58 1.80
CA TYR A 78 1.19 -9.28 2.50
C TYR A 78 0.94 -10.78 2.44
N HIS A 79 1.87 -11.50 1.81
CA HIS A 79 1.85 -12.97 1.69
C HIS A 79 2.75 -13.53 2.79
N HIS A 80 2.15 -13.87 3.92
CA HIS A 80 2.92 -14.21 5.13
C HIS A 80 3.73 -15.51 5.03
N LYS A 81 3.35 -16.41 4.13
CA LYS A 81 4.11 -17.67 3.96
C LYS A 81 5.41 -17.48 3.21
N THR A 82 5.48 -16.48 2.34
CA THR A 82 6.66 -16.22 1.51
C THR A 82 7.34 -14.90 1.87
N PHE A 83 6.82 -14.15 2.85
CA PHE A 83 7.32 -12.84 3.25
C PHE A 83 7.35 -11.83 2.10
N GLU A 84 6.34 -11.91 1.22
CA GLU A 84 6.24 -11.02 0.08
C GLU A 84 5.23 -9.92 0.34
N PHE A 85 5.65 -8.69 0.01
CA PHE A 85 4.77 -7.52 0.01
C PHE A 85 4.56 -7.12 -1.44
N ARG A 86 3.33 -6.79 -1.80
CA ARG A 86 3.05 -6.24 -3.11
C ARG A 86 2.21 -4.99 -2.98
N TYR A 87 2.71 -3.88 -3.49
CA TYR A 87 1.95 -2.64 -3.52
C TYR A 87 0.91 -2.73 -4.63
N LEU A 88 -0.36 -2.50 -4.28
CA LEU A 88 -1.48 -2.64 -5.20
C LEU A 88 -2.00 -1.31 -5.71
N GLU A 89 -2.10 -0.32 -4.82
CA GLU A 89 -2.67 0.98 -5.17
C GLU A 89 -2.17 2.05 -4.23
N ILE A 90 -2.01 3.27 -4.77
CA ILE A 90 -1.73 4.45 -3.96
C ILE A 90 -2.57 5.61 -4.52
N TYR A 91 -3.20 6.37 -3.63
CA TYR A 91 -4.05 7.48 -4.07
C TYR A 91 -4.14 8.57 -3.02
N PHE A 92 -4.45 9.78 -3.49
CA PHE A 92 -4.75 10.91 -2.62
C PHE A 92 -6.25 10.89 -2.32
N LYS A 93 -6.60 10.91 -1.05
CA LYS A 93 -8.01 10.81 -0.62
C LYS A 93 -8.88 11.93 -1.17
N GLY A 94 -8.30 13.10 -1.41
CA GLY A 94 -9.03 14.22 -2.01
C GLY A 94 -9.49 13.97 -3.45
N ASP A 95 -8.80 13.09 -4.18
CA ASP A 95 -9.12 12.76 -5.57
C ASP A 95 -9.95 11.49 -5.69
N GLN A 96 -9.90 10.62 -4.69
CA GLN A 96 -10.54 9.32 -4.75
C GLN A 96 -10.98 8.92 -3.34
N ALA A 97 -12.24 8.57 -3.19
CA ALA A 97 -12.82 8.31 -1.87
C ALA A 97 -12.40 6.96 -1.28
N ASN A 98 -12.32 5.92 -2.12
CA ASN A 98 -12.06 4.55 -1.65
C ASN A 98 -11.13 3.82 -2.59
N GLU A 99 -10.61 2.68 -2.12
CA GLU A 99 -9.75 1.80 -2.89
C GLU A 99 -10.48 1.19 -4.08
N ASP A 100 -9.72 0.78 -5.10
CA ASP A 100 -10.22 0.10 -6.30
C ASP A 100 -10.49 -1.37 -5.97
N ARG A 101 -11.72 -1.70 -5.66
CA ARG A 101 -12.10 -3.05 -5.24
C ARG A 101 -12.02 -4.07 -6.37
N ALA A 102 -12.22 -3.64 -7.60
CA ALA A 102 -12.09 -4.53 -8.76
C ALA A 102 -10.65 -4.99 -8.91
N ARG A 103 -9.70 -4.07 -8.74
CA ARG A 103 -8.27 -4.40 -8.78
C ARG A 103 -7.91 -5.42 -7.69
N ILE A 104 -8.43 -5.22 -6.49
CA ILE A 104 -8.18 -6.15 -5.38
C ILE A 104 -8.74 -7.53 -5.70
N ARG A 105 -9.97 -7.61 -6.22
CA ARG A 105 -10.56 -8.90 -6.61
C ARG A 105 -9.72 -9.60 -7.67
N ASP A 106 -9.27 -8.87 -8.68
CA ASP A 106 -8.43 -9.43 -9.73
C ASP A 106 -7.10 -9.94 -9.17
N TYR A 107 -6.51 -9.18 -8.27
CA TYR A 107 -5.26 -9.58 -7.63
C TYR A 107 -5.45 -10.89 -6.86
N LEU A 108 -6.48 -10.95 -6.04
CA LEU A 108 -6.76 -12.14 -5.23
C LEU A 108 -7.04 -13.36 -6.11
N LYS A 109 -7.75 -13.17 -7.22
CA LYS A 109 -8.05 -14.25 -8.15
C LYS A 109 -6.81 -14.83 -8.80
N ASN A 110 -5.81 -14.01 -9.10
CA ASN A 110 -4.63 -14.39 -9.87
C ASN A 110 -3.41 -14.72 -9.01
N HIS A 111 -3.37 -14.30 -7.76
CA HIS A 111 -2.17 -14.40 -6.92
C HIS A 111 -2.41 -15.06 -5.56
N VAL A 112 -3.63 -15.50 -5.28
CA VAL A 112 -3.97 -16.10 -3.98
C VAL A 112 -4.78 -17.40 -4.07
#